data_e45e9bac75bbf3444e709387b611d2c4
#
_entry.id   e45e9bac75bbf3444e709387b611d2c4
#
_cell.length_a   1.000
_cell.length_b   1.000
_cell.length_c   1.000
_cell.angle_alpha   90.00
_cell.angle_beta   90.00
_cell.angle_gamma   90.00
#
_symmetry.space_group_name_H-M   'P 1'
#
loop_
_entity.id
_entity.type
_entity.pdbx_description
1 polymer ?
#
loop_
_entity_poly.entity_id
_entity_poly.type
_entity_poly.pdbx_seq_one_letter_code
_entity_poly.pdbx_strand_id
1 'polypeptide(L)'
;LVYFCLIFVLAMFPYILCNLELIPRKSFKVFMGDSGSFFIGFTIVWLLIESSQAMSSLRESAILRPVTALWLIAVPLMDMVMVMARRIRKRQSPFTPDRMHLHHICQRLGLSSRQTLCVIVLLASLHMIVGVYGQRFNVSESIMFSLFWASFFCYATVITYSWKITRFVRKHQSKRKNINEHP
;
A
#
# COMPACT_ATOMS: atom_id res chain seq x y z
N LEU A 1 -9.11 17.99 14.01
CA LEU A 1 -8.56 16.95 13.15
C LEU A 1 -7.69 15.96 13.94
N VAL A 2 -6.69 16.42 14.72
CA VAL A 2 -5.79 15.55 15.51
C VAL A 2 -6.55 14.59 16.42
N TYR A 3 -7.51 15.08 17.20
CA TYR A 3 -8.33 14.23 18.08
C TYR A 3 -9.12 13.18 17.28
N PHE A 4 -9.63 13.54 16.12
CA PHE A 4 -10.33 12.59 15.25
C PHE A 4 -9.38 11.49 14.76
N CYS A 5 -8.19 11.85 14.30
CA CYS A 5 -7.16 10.87 13.90
C CYS A 5 -6.79 9.93 15.05
N LEU A 6 -6.62 10.46 16.27
CA LEU A 6 -6.33 9.64 17.45
C LEU A 6 -7.46 8.66 17.77
N ILE A 7 -8.71 9.12 17.77
CA ILE A 7 -9.88 8.25 17.99
C ILE A 7 -9.95 7.18 16.91
N PHE A 8 -9.72 7.53 15.64
CA PHE A 8 -9.74 6.59 14.53
C PHE A 8 -8.65 5.52 14.68
N VAL A 9 -7.41 5.90 15.03
CA VAL A 9 -6.31 4.96 15.28
C VAL A 9 -6.63 4.05 16.47
N LEU A 10 -7.13 4.60 17.57
CA LEU A 10 -7.53 3.84 18.76
C LEU A 10 -8.66 2.85 18.44
N ALA A 11 -9.63 3.24 17.61
CA ALA A 11 -10.72 2.36 17.19
C ALA A 11 -10.23 1.21 16.29
N MET A 12 -9.16 1.44 15.49
CA MET A 12 -8.56 0.39 14.65
C MET A 12 -7.63 -0.55 15.42
N PHE A 13 -7.15 -0.13 16.58
CA PHE A 13 -6.16 -0.88 17.35
C PHE A 13 -6.61 -2.30 17.74
N PRO A 14 -7.82 -2.54 18.29
CA PRO A 14 -8.31 -3.89 18.60
C PRO A 14 -8.39 -4.79 17.37
N TYR A 15 -8.83 -4.24 16.22
CA TYR A 15 -8.88 -4.96 14.96
C TYR A 15 -7.50 -5.43 14.50
N ILE A 16 -6.51 -4.53 14.58
CA ILE A 16 -5.11 -4.83 14.21
C ILE A 16 -4.55 -5.92 15.13
N LEU A 17 -4.75 -5.82 16.44
CA LEU A 17 -4.27 -6.80 17.41
C LEU A 17 -4.83 -8.20 17.14
N CYS A 18 -6.13 -8.32 16.86
CA CYS A 18 -6.76 -9.60 16.54
C CYS A 18 -6.22 -10.21 15.25
N ASN A 19 -6.03 -9.39 14.20
CA ASN A 19 -5.65 -9.90 12.88
C ASN A 19 -4.14 -10.17 12.73
N LEU A 20 -3.28 -9.49 13.49
CA LEU A 20 -1.84 -9.76 13.53
C LEU A 20 -1.46 -10.98 14.40
N GLU A 21 -2.45 -11.63 15.02
CA GLU A 21 -2.23 -12.78 15.91
C GLU A 21 -1.21 -12.46 17.03
N LEU A 22 -1.21 -11.22 17.53
CA LEU A 22 -0.32 -10.78 18.59
C LEU A 22 -0.77 -11.28 19.96
N ILE A 23 -2.00 -11.78 20.08
CA ILE A 23 -2.56 -12.36 21.31
C ILE A 23 -2.39 -13.87 21.27
N PRO A 24 -1.53 -14.49 22.14
CA PRO A 24 -1.05 -15.86 21.97
C PRO A 24 -2.10 -16.96 22.20
N ARG A 25 -3.31 -16.68 22.67
CA ARG A 25 -4.22 -17.71 23.21
C ARG A 25 -5.31 -18.25 22.30
N LYS A 26 -5.71 -17.55 21.27
CA LYS A 26 -6.59 -18.06 20.17
C LYS A 26 -6.53 -17.04 19.03
N SER A 27 -6.23 -17.46 17.81
CA SER A 27 -6.29 -16.58 16.66
C SER A 27 -7.76 -16.30 16.31
N PHE A 28 -8.32 -15.28 16.92
CA PHE A 28 -9.59 -14.72 16.48
C PHE A 28 -9.31 -13.75 15.33
N LYS A 29 -9.35 -14.26 14.11
CA LYS A 29 -9.35 -13.37 12.94
C LYS A 29 -10.73 -12.74 12.82
N VAL A 30 -10.77 -11.44 12.90
CA VAL A 30 -11.99 -10.67 12.71
C VAL A 30 -12.06 -10.26 11.24
N PHE A 31 -13.12 -10.66 10.56
CA PHE A 31 -13.34 -10.24 9.19
C PHE A 31 -13.94 -8.83 9.17
N MET A 32 -13.27 -7.91 8.48
CA MET A 32 -13.70 -6.51 8.41
C MET A 32 -14.95 -6.31 7.52
N GLY A 33 -15.12 -7.19 6.55
CA GLY A 33 -16.14 -7.05 5.51
C GLY A 33 -15.85 -5.91 4.53
N ASP A 34 -16.61 -5.88 3.44
CA ASP A 34 -16.44 -4.86 2.40
C ASP A 34 -16.83 -3.47 2.90
N SER A 35 -17.89 -3.38 3.70
CA SER A 35 -18.34 -2.12 4.31
C SER A 35 -17.29 -1.49 5.22
N GLY A 36 -16.61 -2.30 6.05
CA GLY A 36 -15.54 -1.81 6.93
C GLY A 36 -14.33 -1.31 6.15
N SER A 37 -13.90 -2.06 5.14
CA SER A 37 -12.79 -1.67 4.27
C SER A 37 -13.10 -0.38 3.52
N PHE A 38 -14.33 -0.24 3.02
CA PHE A 38 -14.78 0.96 2.33
C PHE A 38 -14.82 2.18 3.26
N PHE A 39 -15.36 2.00 4.47
CA PHE A 39 -15.40 3.06 5.48
C PHE A 39 -14.00 3.57 5.84
N ILE A 40 -13.04 2.66 6.07
CA ILE A 40 -11.66 3.02 6.39
C ILE A 40 -11.03 3.78 5.21
N GLY A 41 -11.15 3.25 3.99
CA GLY A 41 -10.60 3.89 2.80
C GLY A 41 -11.16 5.29 2.59
N PHE A 42 -12.48 5.45 2.72
CA PHE A 42 -13.14 6.75 2.64
C PHE A 42 -12.64 7.73 3.70
N THR A 43 -12.56 7.27 4.95
CA THR A 43 -12.09 8.10 6.07
C THR A 43 -10.66 8.58 5.86
N ILE A 44 -9.75 7.70 5.41
CA ILE A 44 -8.36 8.06 5.12
C ILE A 44 -8.30 9.12 4.01
N VAL A 45 -9.00 8.91 2.90
CA VAL A 45 -9.02 9.85 1.78
C VAL A 45 -9.60 11.19 2.21
N TRP A 46 -10.71 11.19 2.96
CA TRP A 46 -11.30 12.41 3.49
C TRP A 46 -10.33 13.17 4.39
N LEU A 47 -9.65 12.48 5.32
CA LEU A 47 -8.65 13.09 6.20
C LEU A 47 -7.47 13.71 5.43
N LEU A 48 -7.01 13.06 4.37
CA LEU A 48 -5.92 13.57 3.53
C LEU A 48 -6.36 14.82 2.76
N ILE A 49 -7.57 14.81 2.20
CA ILE A 49 -8.13 15.99 1.51
C ILE A 49 -8.27 17.15 2.49
N GLU A 50 -8.92 16.92 3.64
CA GLU A 50 -9.12 17.94 4.66
C GLU A 50 -7.78 18.51 5.19
N SER A 51 -6.77 17.66 5.35
CA SER A 51 -5.43 18.08 5.80
C SER A 51 -4.66 18.86 4.75
N SER A 52 -4.92 18.62 3.47
CA SER A 52 -4.19 19.24 2.35
C SER A 52 -4.84 20.52 1.83
N GLN A 53 -6.06 20.84 2.29
CA GLN A 53 -6.77 22.05 1.88
C GLN A 53 -6.78 23.11 2.98
N ALA A 54 -6.40 24.34 2.65
CA ALA A 54 -6.50 25.51 3.50
C ALA A 54 -7.89 26.16 3.35
N MET A 55 -8.98 25.37 3.53
CA MET A 55 -10.33 25.82 3.14
C MET A 55 -11.16 26.48 4.23
N SER A 56 -10.65 26.59 5.45
CA SER A 56 -11.43 27.26 6.51
C SER A 56 -10.83 28.62 6.85
N SER A 57 -11.70 29.59 7.07
CA SER A 57 -11.38 30.92 7.60
C SER A 57 -10.64 30.91 8.96
N LEU A 58 -10.47 29.74 9.54
CA LEU A 58 -9.77 29.49 10.82
C LEU A 58 -8.37 28.87 10.62
N ARG A 59 -7.96 28.53 9.39
CA ARG A 59 -6.63 27.96 9.08
C ARG A 59 -5.92 28.83 8.07
N GLU A 60 -4.87 29.48 8.49
CA GLU A 60 -3.99 30.27 7.62
C GLU A 60 -3.15 29.42 6.66
N SER A 61 -2.96 28.12 6.94
CA SER A 61 -2.18 27.22 6.10
C SER A 61 -2.68 25.76 6.18
N ALA A 62 -2.54 25.02 5.09
CA ALA A 62 -2.77 23.58 5.08
C ALA A 62 -1.75 22.85 5.97
N ILE A 63 -2.18 21.81 6.68
CA ILE A 63 -1.30 20.98 7.52
C ILE A 63 -0.34 20.16 6.64
N LEU A 64 -0.86 19.62 5.55
CA LEU A 64 -0.12 18.83 4.58
C LEU A 64 -0.14 19.51 3.22
N ARG A 65 0.96 19.39 2.49
CA ARG A 65 0.95 19.74 1.06
C ARG A 65 0.22 18.65 0.29
N PRO A 66 -0.52 18.98 -0.80
CA PRO A 66 -1.19 17.97 -1.63
C PRO A 66 -0.28 16.85 -2.11
N VAL A 67 0.95 17.17 -2.49
CA VAL A 67 1.94 16.18 -2.91
C VAL A 67 2.36 15.25 -1.76
N THR A 68 2.44 15.76 -0.53
CA THR A 68 2.72 14.92 0.65
C THR A 68 1.60 13.93 0.91
N ALA A 69 0.34 14.33 0.75
CA ALA A 69 -0.81 13.44 0.85
C ALA A 69 -0.71 12.26 -0.15
N LEU A 70 -0.26 12.50 -1.39
CA LEU A 70 -0.01 11.43 -2.37
C LEU A 70 1.05 10.43 -1.88
N TRP A 71 2.14 10.91 -1.28
CA TRP A 71 3.19 10.06 -0.74
C TRP A 71 2.71 9.19 0.43
N LEU A 72 1.79 9.69 1.27
CA LEU A 72 1.23 8.93 2.39
C LEU A 72 0.41 7.71 1.95
N ILE A 73 -0.29 7.81 0.82
CA ILE A 73 -1.09 6.70 0.25
C ILE A 73 -0.44 6.10 -1.00
N ALA A 74 0.85 6.31 -1.21
CA ALA A 74 1.53 5.94 -2.46
C ALA A 74 1.31 4.47 -2.83
N VAL A 75 1.57 3.54 -1.92
CA VAL A 75 1.51 2.08 -2.21
C VAL A 75 0.10 1.64 -2.61
N PRO A 76 -0.97 1.86 -1.83
CA PRO A 76 -2.31 1.47 -2.23
C PRO A 76 -2.78 2.20 -3.50
N LEU A 77 -2.42 3.47 -3.67
CA LEU A 77 -2.76 4.23 -4.87
C LEU A 77 -2.10 3.66 -6.13
N MET A 78 -0.79 3.42 -6.07
CA MET A 78 -0.04 2.83 -7.18
C MET A 78 -0.54 1.43 -7.55
N ASP A 79 -0.81 0.58 -6.55
CA ASP A 79 -1.33 -0.76 -6.77
C ASP A 79 -2.70 -0.74 -7.45
N MET A 80 -3.61 0.11 -6.95
CA MET A 80 -4.93 0.30 -7.55
C MET A 80 -4.83 0.77 -9.01
N VAL A 81 -4.05 1.84 -9.27
CA VAL A 81 -3.89 2.39 -10.63
C VAL A 81 -3.31 1.35 -11.59
N MET A 82 -2.31 0.58 -11.15
CA MET A 82 -1.71 -0.48 -11.98
C MET A 82 -2.68 -1.61 -12.30
N VAL A 83 -3.51 -2.02 -11.36
CA VAL A 83 -4.54 -3.05 -11.59
C VAL A 83 -5.58 -2.52 -12.58
N MET A 84 -6.08 -1.29 -12.38
CA MET A 84 -7.05 -0.66 -13.28
C MET A 84 -6.48 -0.48 -14.70
N ALA A 85 -5.28 0.05 -14.84
CA ALA A 85 -4.61 0.26 -16.13
C ALA A 85 -4.45 -1.06 -16.90
N ARG A 86 -4.10 -2.15 -16.20
CA ARG A 86 -3.99 -3.48 -16.81
C ARG A 86 -5.33 -4.00 -17.31
N ARG A 87 -6.40 -3.82 -16.54
CA ARG A 87 -7.75 -4.25 -16.94
C ARG A 87 -8.23 -3.50 -18.16
N ILE A 88 -8.07 -2.18 -18.19
CA ILE A 88 -8.39 -1.33 -19.33
C ILE A 88 -7.63 -1.80 -20.58
N ARG A 89 -6.31 -2.06 -20.46
CA ARG A 89 -5.51 -2.60 -21.57
C ARG A 89 -6.00 -3.96 -22.09
N LYS A 90 -6.61 -4.77 -21.22
CA LYS A 90 -7.22 -6.06 -21.58
C LYS A 90 -8.67 -5.94 -22.02
N ARG A 91 -9.18 -4.74 -22.19
CA ARG A 91 -10.61 -4.43 -22.50
C ARG A 91 -11.59 -5.04 -21.50
N GLN A 92 -11.19 -5.12 -20.23
CA GLN A 92 -12.00 -5.60 -19.12
C GLN A 92 -12.48 -4.42 -18.27
N SER A 93 -13.60 -4.59 -17.57
CA SER A 93 -14.08 -3.58 -16.63
C SER A 93 -13.03 -3.31 -15.53
N PRO A 94 -12.76 -2.04 -15.17
CA PRO A 94 -11.85 -1.69 -14.08
C PRO A 94 -12.25 -2.27 -12.73
N PHE A 95 -13.53 -2.59 -12.54
CA PHE A 95 -14.11 -3.05 -11.28
C PHE A 95 -14.21 -4.58 -11.16
N THR A 96 -13.76 -5.35 -12.14
CA THR A 96 -13.75 -6.82 -12.03
C THR A 96 -12.73 -7.28 -10.99
N PRO A 97 -12.99 -8.37 -10.24
CA PRO A 97 -12.00 -8.94 -9.32
C PRO A 97 -10.70 -9.31 -10.03
N ASP A 98 -9.54 -8.99 -9.44
CA ASP A 98 -8.24 -9.36 -9.97
C ASP A 98 -7.34 -9.93 -8.87
N ARG A 99 -6.53 -10.93 -9.22
CA ARG A 99 -5.54 -11.55 -8.32
C ARG A 99 -4.11 -11.04 -8.59
N MET A 100 -3.97 -9.81 -9.09
CA MET A 100 -2.67 -9.24 -9.48
C MET A 100 -2.26 -8.05 -8.61
N HIS A 101 -2.84 -7.91 -7.43
CA HIS A 101 -2.39 -6.97 -6.41
C HIS A 101 -1.02 -7.35 -5.85
N LEU A 102 -0.29 -6.38 -5.32
CA LEU A 102 1.06 -6.53 -4.76
C LEU A 102 1.17 -7.73 -3.80
N HIS A 103 0.19 -7.89 -2.90
CA HIS A 103 0.20 -8.98 -1.93
C HIS A 103 0.12 -10.37 -2.59
N HIS A 104 -0.67 -10.52 -3.67
CA HIS A 104 -0.72 -11.77 -4.42
C HIS A 104 0.59 -12.08 -5.14
N ILE A 105 1.29 -11.05 -5.61
CA ILE A 105 2.60 -11.20 -6.24
C ILE A 105 3.63 -11.67 -5.21
N CYS A 106 3.67 -11.06 -4.03
CA CYS A 106 4.54 -11.46 -2.93
C CYS A 106 4.30 -12.93 -2.52
N GLN A 107 3.04 -13.33 -2.37
CA GLN A 107 2.68 -14.72 -2.05
C GLN A 107 3.09 -15.71 -3.17
N ARG A 108 2.97 -15.32 -4.44
CA ARG A 108 3.43 -16.14 -5.57
C ARG A 108 4.96 -16.30 -5.61
N LEU A 109 5.71 -15.35 -5.08
CA LEU A 109 7.16 -15.44 -4.89
C LEU A 109 7.56 -16.37 -3.73
N GLY A 110 6.58 -16.91 -2.98
CA GLY A 110 6.80 -17.83 -1.88
C GLY A 110 6.89 -17.16 -0.50
N LEU A 111 6.57 -15.86 -0.42
CA LEU A 111 6.52 -15.16 0.86
C LEU A 111 5.28 -15.59 1.66
N SER A 112 5.45 -15.84 2.95
CA SER A 112 4.33 -16.07 3.86
C SER A 112 3.47 -14.80 4.01
N SER A 113 2.25 -14.93 4.55
CA SER A 113 1.37 -13.78 4.77
C SER A 113 2.01 -12.72 5.67
N ARG A 114 2.77 -13.12 6.71
CA ARG A 114 3.49 -12.19 7.59
C ARG A 114 4.63 -11.47 6.86
N GLN A 115 5.42 -12.19 6.07
CA GLN A 115 6.49 -11.60 5.25
C GLN A 115 5.92 -10.64 4.21
N THR A 116 4.82 -11.01 3.56
CA THR A 116 4.11 -10.14 2.61
C THR A 116 3.67 -8.84 3.28
N LEU A 117 3.07 -8.93 4.48
CA LEU A 117 2.67 -7.76 5.25
C LEU A 117 3.89 -6.88 5.59
N CYS A 118 4.98 -7.47 6.08
CA CYS A 118 6.21 -6.72 6.38
C CYS A 118 6.75 -5.97 5.16
N VAL A 119 6.76 -6.60 3.98
CA VAL A 119 7.20 -5.96 2.73
C VAL A 119 6.32 -4.77 2.38
N ILE A 120 4.99 -4.94 2.45
CA ILE A 120 4.05 -3.87 2.12
C ILE A 120 4.17 -2.71 3.11
N VAL A 121 4.25 -3.00 4.41
CA VAL A 121 4.40 -1.97 5.45
C VAL A 121 5.73 -1.24 5.30
N LEU A 122 6.83 -1.97 5.06
CA LEU A 122 8.14 -1.36 4.84
C LEU A 122 8.11 -0.42 3.62
N LEU A 123 7.54 -0.88 2.50
CA LEU A 123 7.42 -0.08 1.29
C LEU A 123 6.57 1.18 1.53
N ALA A 124 5.43 1.04 2.21
CA ALA A 124 4.57 2.16 2.58
C ALA A 124 5.28 3.15 3.51
N SER A 125 6.01 2.65 4.51
CA SER A 125 6.79 3.47 5.43
C SER A 125 7.89 4.27 4.72
N LEU A 126 8.59 3.66 3.77
CA LEU A 126 9.60 4.36 2.96
C LEU A 126 8.99 5.51 2.17
N HIS A 127 7.85 5.30 1.51
CA HIS A 127 7.16 6.38 0.80
C HIS A 127 6.67 7.47 1.74
N MET A 128 6.09 7.10 2.89
CA MET A 128 5.69 8.05 3.92
C MET A 128 6.87 8.90 4.42
N ILE A 129 8.02 8.28 4.69
CA ILE A 129 9.23 8.97 5.12
C ILE A 129 9.64 10.01 4.05
N VAL A 130 9.72 9.62 2.78
CA VAL A 130 10.07 10.53 1.68
C VAL A 130 9.09 11.71 1.64
N GLY A 131 7.78 11.48 1.73
CA GLY A 131 6.77 12.52 1.73
C GLY A 131 6.93 13.52 2.89
N VAL A 132 7.07 12.98 4.11
CA VAL A 132 7.22 13.80 5.33
C VAL A 132 8.53 14.58 5.33
N TYR A 133 9.66 13.96 4.92
CA TYR A 133 10.95 14.66 4.81
C TYR A 133 10.88 15.75 3.73
N GLY A 134 10.29 15.47 2.56
CA GLY A 134 10.12 16.47 1.51
C GLY A 134 9.34 17.70 2.01
N GLN A 135 8.29 17.50 2.79
CA GLN A 135 7.55 18.60 3.43
C GLN A 135 8.39 19.31 4.47
N ARG A 136 9.07 18.56 5.35
CA ARG A 136 9.86 19.11 6.48
C ARG A 136 11.02 20.00 6.00
N PHE A 137 11.68 19.60 4.91
CA PHE A 137 12.80 20.33 4.33
C PHE A 137 12.38 21.31 3.22
N ASN A 138 11.09 21.58 3.09
CA ASN A 138 10.55 22.52 2.10
C ASN A 138 11.00 22.23 0.65
N VAL A 139 11.19 20.95 0.29
CA VAL A 139 11.45 20.57 -1.09
C VAL A 139 10.30 21.05 -1.97
N SER A 140 10.58 21.58 -3.17
CA SER A 140 9.54 22.09 -4.05
C SER A 140 8.54 20.98 -4.42
N GLU A 141 7.25 21.33 -4.52
CA GLU A 141 6.20 20.38 -4.85
C GLU A 141 6.40 19.73 -6.22
N SER A 142 6.95 20.49 -7.18
CA SER A 142 7.27 19.97 -8.51
C SER A 142 8.32 18.85 -8.48
N ILE A 143 9.35 18.99 -7.65
CA ILE A 143 10.37 17.94 -7.46
C ILE A 143 9.72 16.72 -6.79
N MET A 144 8.98 16.91 -5.70
CA MET A 144 8.31 15.83 -4.99
C MET A 144 7.31 15.09 -5.88
N PHE A 145 6.58 15.80 -6.73
CA PHE A 145 5.66 15.22 -7.69
C PHE A 145 6.39 14.43 -8.79
N SER A 146 7.51 14.96 -9.30
CA SER A 146 8.35 14.25 -10.27
C SER A 146 8.95 12.97 -9.70
N LEU A 147 9.43 13.01 -8.46
CA LEU A 147 9.92 11.81 -7.75
C LEU A 147 8.81 10.79 -7.51
N PHE A 148 7.58 11.24 -7.22
CA PHE A 148 6.43 10.35 -7.08
C PHE A 148 6.16 9.60 -8.39
N TRP A 149 6.18 10.29 -9.54
CA TRP A 149 6.04 9.65 -10.85
C TRP A 149 7.18 8.69 -11.16
N ALA A 150 8.42 9.05 -10.84
CA ALA A 150 9.56 8.15 -10.99
C ALA A 150 9.38 6.86 -10.16
N SER A 151 8.94 7.00 -8.90
CA SER A 151 8.60 5.87 -8.04
C SER A 151 7.44 5.04 -8.61
N PHE A 152 6.40 5.67 -9.13
CA PHE A 152 5.29 4.99 -9.79
C PHE A 152 5.74 4.17 -10.99
N PHE A 153 6.58 4.73 -11.89
CA PHE A 153 7.09 4.00 -13.05
C PHE A 153 8.01 2.84 -12.63
N CYS A 154 8.82 3.03 -11.58
CA CYS A 154 9.63 1.95 -11.01
C CYS A 154 8.72 0.82 -10.49
N TYR A 155 7.70 1.15 -9.70
CA TYR A 155 6.70 0.21 -9.22
C TYR A 155 5.98 -0.51 -10.38
N ALA A 156 5.55 0.23 -11.40
CA ALA A 156 4.87 -0.29 -12.58
C ALA A 156 5.74 -1.30 -13.35
N THR A 157 7.03 -1.03 -13.51
CA THR A 157 7.96 -1.97 -14.14
C THR A 157 8.12 -3.24 -13.31
N VAL A 158 8.33 -3.13 -12.00
CA VAL A 158 8.44 -4.29 -11.11
C VAL A 158 7.18 -5.17 -11.19
N ILE A 159 5.99 -4.58 -11.09
CA ILE A 159 4.71 -5.30 -11.17
C ILE A 159 4.53 -5.95 -12.56
N THR A 160 4.84 -5.25 -13.64
CA THR A 160 4.69 -5.77 -15.01
C THR A 160 5.62 -6.95 -15.27
N TYR A 161 6.86 -6.88 -14.79
CA TYR A 161 7.84 -7.94 -14.96
C TYR A 161 7.79 -9.02 -13.86
N SER A 162 6.98 -8.84 -12.83
CA SER A 162 6.84 -9.79 -11.70
C SER A 162 6.52 -11.22 -12.16
N TRP A 163 5.77 -11.37 -13.27
CA TRP A 163 5.49 -12.69 -13.85
C TRP A 163 6.74 -13.40 -14.38
N LYS A 164 7.65 -12.66 -15.01
CA LYS A 164 8.94 -13.23 -15.49
C LYS A 164 9.81 -13.62 -14.29
N ILE A 165 9.87 -12.77 -13.28
CA ILE A 165 10.61 -13.00 -12.03
C ILE A 165 10.06 -14.22 -11.29
N THR A 166 8.75 -14.33 -11.14
CA THR A 166 8.11 -15.48 -10.48
C THR A 166 8.41 -16.78 -11.19
N ARG A 167 8.38 -16.78 -12.51
CA ARG A 167 8.72 -17.97 -13.34
C ARG A 167 10.18 -18.36 -13.15
N PHE A 168 11.10 -17.40 -13.12
CA PHE A 168 12.52 -17.63 -12.89
C PHE A 168 12.80 -18.21 -11.50
N VAL A 169 12.23 -17.61 -10.45
CA VAL A 169 12.37 -18.06 -9.05
C VAL A 169 11.84 -19.49 -8.89
N ARG A 170 10.64 -19.79 -9.39
CA ARG A 170 10.07 -21.15 -9.33
C ARG A 170 10.95 -22.20 -10.03
N LYS A 171 11.53 -21.85 -11.17
CA LYS A 171 12.45 -22.75 -11.90
C LYS A 171 13.71 -23.06 -11.08
N HIS A 172 14.24 -22.08 -10.33
CA HIS A 172 15.40 -22.28 -9.48
C HIS A 172 15.05 -23.07 -8.20
N GLN A 173 13.89 -22.85 -7.61
CA GLN A 173 13.43 -23.60 -6.45
C GLN A 173 13.16 -25.07 -6.79
N SER A 174 12.54 -25.36 -7.94
CA SER A 174 12.34 -26.73 -8.43
C SER A 174 13.66 -27.46 -8.67
N LYS A 175 14.67 -26.78 -9.25
CA LYS A 175 16.01 -27.39 -9.40
C LYS A 175 16.68 -27.73 -8.09
N ARG A 176 16.57 -26.85 -7.07
CA ARG A 176 17.14 -27.13 -5.74
C ARG A 176 16.42 -28.29 -5.04
N LYS A 177 15.12 -28.43 -5.22
CA LYS A 177 14.34 -29.52 -4.63
C LYS A 177 14.75 -30.89 -5.23
N ASN A 178 14.91 -30.95 -6.56
CA ASN A 178 15.34 -32.17 -7.24
C ASN A 178 16.78 -32.60 -6.90
N ILE A 179 17.68 -31.64 -6.60
CA ILE A 179 19.06 -31.95 -6.18
C ILE A 179 19.10 -32.55 -4.76
N ASN A 180 18.16 -32.13 -3.88
CA ASN A 180 18.09 -32.62 -2.50
C ASN A 180 17.28 -33.92 -2.33
N GLU A 181 16.52 -34.35 -3.35
CA GLU A 181 15.72 -35.58 -3.36
C GLU A 181 16.41 -36.76 -4.07
N HIS A 182 17.55 -36.53 -4.72
CA HIS A 182 18.41 -37.55 -5.32
C HIS A 182 19.86 -37.33 -4.84
N PRO A 183 20.23 -37.92 -3.65
CA PRO A 183 21.61 -37.96 -3.19
C PRO A 183 22.47 -38.90 -4.06
#